data_479dab28c3bb7211bfea260adc14a738
#
_entry.id   479dab28c3bb7211bfea260adc14a738
#
_cell.length_a   1.000
_cell.length_b   1.000
_cell.length_c   1.000
_cell.angle_alpha   90.00
_cell.angle_beta   90.00
_cell.angle_gamma   90.00
#
_symmetry.space_group_name_H-M   'P 1'
#
loop_
_entity.id
_entity.type
_entity.pdbx_description
1 polymer ?
#
loop_
_entity_poly.entity_id
_entity_poly.type
_entity_poly.pdbx_seq_one_letter_code
_entity_poly.pdbx_strand_id
1 'polypeptide(L)'
;MPKAKPPTTPLPFGHNRAHVALDLIEMQSRVNSITNWMSEFDALNKDTQFQHRSSVYTGDGVRLIAVSSTPTVMKVHDPDYTIAIPFKGDLETWVNKKHFVPEVGKHGVFNSKGHRHTEGEAQSCILLSVTEHQIENTGRVMLGEHYRSLMQLDRPRLVETQIHKVDFGSVLGQMCSLIDQFHGDQTLLRSFNLDDNIARLFVMMLAPEQFIKASENDRDSVGRKVIDHLCDFIVANLDSQITLTTLETLSGLSSRTLQKEFQKYFSCSPMQWVKQQRLTRAKELLLNAVSGDTIASIASHCGYSNFSEFSRQYRELFGVLPSETLKKSRNR
;
A
#
# COMPACT_ATOMS: atom_id res chain seq x y z
N MET A 1 -40.99 31.81 9.22
CA MET A 1 -40.65 30.65 10.10
C MET A 1 -39.16 30.49 10.17
N PRO A 2 -38.55 30.23 11.30
CA PRO A 2 -37.11 29.94 11.34
C PRO A 2 -36.84 28.67 10.51
N LYS A 3 -35.82 28.74 9.64
CA LYS A 3 -35.40 27.58 8.84
C LYS A 3 -34.98 26.42 9.77
N ALA A 4 -35.37 25.21 9.42
CA ALA A 4 -34.98 24.02 10.17
C ALA A 4 -33.45 23.93 10.28
N LYS A 5 -32.95 23.58 11.48
CA LYS A 5 -31.51 23.37 11.69
C LYS A 5 -31.02 22.26 10.77
N PRO A 6 -29.93 22.47 10.04
CA PRO A 6 -29.47 21.45 9.08
C PRO A 6 -29.10 20.16 9.80
N PRO A 7 -29.41 19.01 9.22
CA PRO A 7 -28.94 17.74 9.77
C PRO A 7 -27.40 17.73 9.73
N THR A 8 -26.77 17.63 10.90
CA THR A 8 -25.32 17.55 11.00
C THR A 8 -24.87 16.12 10.66
N THR A 9 -24.45 15.92 9.42
CA THR A 9 -23.77 14.69 9.05
C THR A 9 -22.29 14.79 9.47
N PRO A 10 -21.69 13.76 10.08
CA PRO A 10 -20.30 13.80 10.50
C PRO A 10 -19.38 13.90 9.28
N LEU A 11 -18.25 14.61 9.41
CA LEU A 11 -17.18 14.52 8.44
C LEU A 11 -16.41 13.22 8.64
N PRO A 12 -15.89 12.58 7.58
CA PRO A 12 -15.01 11.42 7.71
C PRO A 12 -13.68 11.71 8.42
N PHE A 13 -13.14 12.92 8.29
CA PHE A 13 -11.95 13.40 9.02
C PHE A 13 -11.92 14.93 9.12
N GLY A 14 -11.06 15.46 9.98
CA GLY A 14 -10.78 16.88 10.08
C GLY A 14 -11.88 17.69 10.79
N HIS A 15 -12.65 17.09 11.69
CA HIS A 15 -13.76 17.73 12.39
C HIS A 15 -13.40 19.10 13.00
N ASN A 16 -12.22 19.18 13.64
CA ASN A 16 -11.76 20.37 14.35
C ASN A 16 -11.10 21.42 13.42
N ARG A 17 -10.94 21.09 12.14
CA ARG A 17 -10.26 21.93 11.14
C ARG A 17 -11.14 22.17 9.91
N ALA A 18 -12.39 21.73 9.98
CA ALA A 18 -13.31 21.87 8.88
C ALA A 18 -13.61 23.33 8.58
N HIS A 19 -13.51 23.68 7.32
CA HIS A 19 -14.11 24.93 6.82
C HIS A 19 -15.63 24.76 6.78
N VAL A 20 -16.34 25.76 7.24
CA VAL A 20 -17.81 25.78 7.26
C VAL A 20 -18.28 26.92 6.37
N ALA A 21 -18.98 26.62 5.29
CA ALA A 21 -19.65 27.58 4.45
C ALA A 21 -21.15 27.58 4.78
N LEU A 22 -21.73 28.77 4.94
CA LEU A 22 -23.15 28.97 5.28
C LEU A 22 -23.97 29.43 4.08
N ASP A 23 -23.33 29.66 2.95
CA ASP A 23 -23.97 29.95 1.66
C ASP A 23 -23.21 29.31 0.49
N LEU A 24 -23.86 29.32 -0.68
CA LEU A 24 -23.34 28.69 -1.90
C LEU A 24 -22.12 29.41 -2.47
N ILE A 25 -22.02 30.74 -2.29
CA ILE A 25 -20.93 31.56 -2.82
C ILE A 25 -19.64 31.22 -2.04
N GLU A 26 -19.72 31.16 -0.72
CA GLU A 26 -18.63 30.78 0.15
C GLU A 26 -18.19 29.33 -0.14
N MET A 27 -19.14 28.39 -0.29
CA MET A 27 -18.88 27.03 -0.69
C MET A 27 -18.14 26.98 -2.04
N GLN A 28 -18.64 27.66 -3.06
CA GLN A 28 -18.03 27.66 -4.40
C GLN A 28 -16.61 28.24 -4.36
N SER A 29 -16.42 29.35 -3.65
CA SER A 29 -15.10 29.95 -3.46
C SER A 29 -14.14 28.96 -2.79
N ARG A 30 -14.60 28.27 -1.75
CA ARG A 30 -13.81 27.25 -1.06
C ARG A 30 -13.45 26.07 -1.96
N VAL A 31 -14.41 25.50 -2.66
CA VAL A 31 -14.17 24.37 -3.59
C VAL A 31 -13.15 24.78 -4.66
N ASN A 32 -13.33 25.93 -5.29
CA ASN A 32 -12.40 26.43 -6.31
C ASN A 32 -10.99 26.69 -5.75
N SER A 33 -10.86 27.02 -4.46
CA SER A 33 -9.54 27.21 -3.82
C SER A 33 -8.77 25.91 -3.52
N ILE A 34 -9.47 24.79 -3.40
CA ILE A 34 -8.89 23.48 -3.02
C ILE A 34 -8.88 22.48 -4.17
N THR A 35 -9.55 22.78 -5.27
CA THR A 35 -9.61 21.93 -6.46
C THR A 35 -9.31 22.77 -7.70
N ASN A 36 -9.05 22.10 -8.82
CA ASN A 36 -8.95 22.74 -10.13
C ASN A 36 -10.27 22.65 -10.90
N TRP A 37 -11.40 22.50 -10.19
CA TRP A 37 -12.70 22.30 -10.81
C TRP A 37 -13.27 23.63 -11.29
N MET A 38 -13.92 23.58 -12.45
CA MET A 38 -14.96 24.54 -12.79
C MET A 38 -16.27 24.00 -12.25
N SER A 39 -16.87 24.71 -11.30
CA SER A 39 -18.02 24.18 -10.54
C SER A 39 -19.17 25.19 -10.42
N GLU A 40 -20.39 24.65 -10.50
CA GLU A 40 -21.62 25.34 -10.20
C GLU A 40 -22.38 24.61 -9.10
N PHE A 41 -22.92 25.33 -8.15
CA PHE A 41 -23.67 24.76 -7.02
C PHE A 41 -25.03 25.39 -6.91
N ASP A 42 -26.04 24.59 -6.54
CA ASP A 42 -27.37 25.06 -6.19
C ASP A 42 -27.89 24.28 -4.98
N ALA A 43 -28.82 24.88 -4.22
CA ALA A 43 -29.48 24.20 -3.12
C ALA A 43 -30.64 23.36 -3.67
N LEU A 44 -30.67 22.07 -3.34
CA LEU A 44 -31.77 21.17 -3.73
C LEU A 44 -33.08 21.57 -3.01
N ASN A 45 -32.97 22.08 -1.77
CA ASN A 45 -34.10 22.56 -0.98
C ASN A 45 -33.79 23.94 -0.42
N LYS A 46 -34.56 24.95 -0.86
CA LYS A 46 -34.40 26.37 -0.47
C LYS A 46 -34.99 26.68 0.92
N ASP A 47 -35.80 25.81 1.50
CA ASP A 47 -36.41 25.97 2.82
C ASP A 47 -35.51 25.52 3.96
N THR A 48 -34.43 24.77 3.65
CA THR A 48 -33.45 24.35 4.62
C THR A 48 -32.30 25.35 4.76
N GLN A 49 -31.84 25.58 6.00
CA GLN A 49 -30.61 26.36 6.20
C GLN A 49 -29.42 25.65 5.56
N PHE A 50 -28.80 26.33 4.58
CA PHE A 50 -27.62 25.77 3.92
C PHE A 50 -26.44 25.67 4.88
N GLN A 51 -25.73 24.54 4.83
CA GLN A 51 -24.45 24.35 5.48
C GLN A 51 -23.61 23.35 4.68
N HIS A 52 -22.38 23.74 4.41
CA HIS A 52 -21.37 22.87 3.83
C HIS A 52 -20.14 22.85 4.73
N ARG A 53 -19.64 21.67 5.03
CA ARG A 53 -18.40 21.48 5.80
C ARG A 53 -17.42 20.71 4.95
N SER A 54 -16.17 21.15 4.93
CA SER A 54 -15.12 20.45 4.21
C SER A 54 -13.80 20.43 4.98
N SER A 55 -13.08 19.31 4.88
CA SER A 55 -11.71 19.17 5.32
C SER A 55 -10.90 18.57 4.20
N VAL A 56 -9.64 18.98 4.06
CA VAL A 56 -8.80 18.58 2.92
C VAL A 56 -7.42 18.16 3.40
N TYR A 57 -6.96 17.05 2.89
CA TYR A 57 -5.56 16.68 2.85
C TYR A 57 -5.06 16.80 1.41
N THR A 58 -3.96 17.51 1.20
CA THR A 58 -3.31 17.66 -0.11
C THR A 58 -1.88 17.14 -0.02
N GLY A 59 -1.60 16.07 -0.76
CA GLY A 59 -0.28 15.49 -0.90
C GLY A 59 0.28 15.70 -2.31
N ASP A 60 1.36 14.99 -2.63
CA ASP A 60 1.97 15.01 -3.95
C ASP A 60 1.15 14.19 -4.95
N GLY A 61 0.41 14.88 -5.80
CA GLY A 61 -0.45 14.28 -6.82
C GLY A 61 -1.69 13.56 -6.26
N VAL A 62 -2.00 13.69 -4.96
CA VAL A 62 -3.16 13.08 -4.32
C VAL A 62 -3.91 14.10 -3.46
N ARG A 63 -5.23 13.94 -3.37
CA ARG A 63 -6.10 14.71 -2.47
C ARG A 63 -7.15 13.82 -1.82
N LEU A 64 -7.35 13.97 -0.52
CA LEU A 64 -8.54 13.50 0.18
C LEU A 64 -9.37 14.69 0.60
N ILE A 65 -10.63 14.74 0.18
CA ILE A 65 -11.56 15.81 0.51
C ILE A 65 -12.74 15.18 1.23
N ALA A 66 -12.85 15.45 2.53
CA ALA A 66 -14.03 15.09 3.30
C ALA A 66 -15.05 16.21 3.17
N VAL A 67 -16.27 15.88 2.80
CA VAL A 67 -17.39 16.83 2.69
C VAL A 67 -18.60 16.34 3.47
N SER A 68 -19.32 17.28 4.03
CA SER A 68 -20.65 17.09 4.61
C SER A 68 -21.50 18.29 4.21
N SER A 69 -22.62 18.05 3.54
CA SER A 69 -23.45 19.11 2.99
C SER A 69 -24.93 18.86 3.28
N THR A 70 -25.70 19.93 3.43
CA THR A 70 -27.15 19.92 3.26
C THR A 70 -27.51 19.57 1.81
N PRO A 71 -28.77 19.26 1.49
CA PRO A 71 -29.18 18.89 0.14
C PRO A 71 -28.69 19.89 -0.91
N THR A 72 -27.89 19.40 -1.87
CA THR A 72 -27.18 20.23 -2.86
C THR A 72 -27.17 19.57 -4.22
N VAL A 73 -27.20 20.42 -5.25
CA VAL A 73 -26.91 20.06 -6.64
C VAL A 73 -25.53 20.59 -7.00
N MET A 74 -24.70 19.78 -7.60
CA MET A 74 -23.35 20.13 -8.00
C MET A 74 -23.11 19.75 -9.45
N LYS A 75 -22.63 20.72 -10.26
CA LYS A 75 -22.11 20.47 -11.60
C LYS A 75 -20.64 20.81 -11.62
N VAL A 76 -19.82 19.88 -12.07
CA VAL A 76 -18.36 20.00 -12.03
C VAL A 76 -17.76 19.57 -13.36
N HIS A 77 -16.77 20.31 -13.83
CA HIS A 77 -15.80 19.82 -14.78
C HIS A 77 -14.51 19.50 -14.03
N ASP A 78 -14.20 18.20 -13.90
CA ASP A 78 -13.07 17.68 -13.13
C ASP A 78 -11.93 17.31 -14.08
N PRO A 79 -10.74 17.92 -13.97
CA PRO A 79 -9.57 17.57 -14.77
C PRO A 79 -8.85 16.34 -14.26
N ASP A 80 -9.11 15.91 -13.02
CA ASP A 80 -8.47 14.77 -12.37
C ASP A 80 -9.39 13.54 -12.34
N TYR A 81 -8.84 12.40 -11.93
CA TYR A 81 -9.60 11.19 -11.66
C TYR A 81 -9.99 11.14 -10.20
N THR A 82 -11.25 10.83 -9.92
CA THR A 82 -11.79 10.88 -8.56
C THR A 82 -12.62 9.64 -8.24
N ILE A 83 -12.47 9.08 -7.03
CA ILE A 83 -13.42 8.13 -6.48
C ILE A 83 -14.21 8.84 -5.37
N ALA A 84 -15.51 8.93 -5.53
CA ALA A 84 -16.43 9.47 -4.52
C ALA A 84 -17.00 8.31 -3.70
N ILE A 85 -16.80 8.32 -2.39
CA ILE A 85 -17.25 7.26 -1.47
C ILE A 85 -18.20 7.88 -0.45
N PRO A 86 -19.53 7.57 -0.54
CA PRO A 86 -20.49 8.07 0.42
C PRO A 86 -20.36 7.34 1.77
N PHE A 87 -20.44 8.10 2.86
CA PHE A 87 -20.45 7.59 4.23
C PHE A 87 -21.83 7.69 4.89
N LYS A 88 -22.63 8.65 4.42
CA LYS A 88 -23.99 8.86 4.91
C LYS A 88 -24.82 9.65 3.90
N GLY A 89 -26.12 9.38 3.86
CA GLY A 89 -27.08 10.02 2.96
C GLY A 89 -27.11 9.38 1.57
N ASP A 90 -28.05 9.81 0.78
CA ASP A 90 -28.24 9.33 -0.59
C ASP A 90 -27.49 10.25 -1.55
N LEU A 91 -26.81 9.65 -2.50
CA LEU A 91 -26.03 10.32 -3.52
C LEU A 91 -26.42 9.79 -4.89
N GLU A 92 -26.87 10.66 -5.77
CA GLU A 92 -27.04 10.34 -7.18
C GLU A 92 -26.05 11.15 -8.00
N THR A 93 -25.37 10.52 -8.93
CA THR A 93 -24.37 11.19 -9.77
C THR A 93 -24.45 10.74 -11.23
N TRP A 94 -24.30 11.71 -12.11
CA TRP A 94 -24.18 11.50 -13.56
C TRP A 94 -22.78 11.89 -13.99
N VAL A 95 -22.04 10.94 -14.50
CA VAL A 95 -20.69 11.15 -15.03
C VAL A 95 -20.72 10.87 -16.53
N ASN A 96 -20.44 11.90 -17.34
CA ASN A 96 -20.49 11.78 -18.80
C ASN A 96 -21.80 11.15 -19.29
N LYS A 97 -22.95 11.64 -18.76
CA LYS A 97 -24.32 11.17 -19.05
C LYS A 97 -24.68 9.76 -18.53
N LYS A 98 -23.81 9.06 -17.82
CA LYS A 98 -24.13 7.80 -17.15
C LYS A 98 -24.56 8.07 -15.72
N HIS A 99 -25.65 7.45 -15.29
CA HIS A 99 -26.24 7.58 -13.96
C HIS A 99 -25.73 6.50 -13.01
N PHE A 100 -25.39 6.89 -11.78
CA PHE A 100 -24.90 6.02 -10.72
C PHE A 100 -25.54 6.38 -9.38
N VAL A 101 -25.95 5.36 -8.64
CA VAL A 101 -26.48 5.47 -7.27
C VAL A 101 -25.66 4.53 -6.39
N PRO A 102 -24.60 5.02 -5.73
CA PRO A 102 -23.76 4.18 -4.88
C PRO A 102 -24.49 3.89 -3.55
N GLU A 103 -24.45 2.62 -3.15
CA GLU A 103 -24.92 2.21 -1.83
C GLU A 103 -23.84 2.50 -0.77
N VAL A 104 -24.22 3.23 0.29
CA VAL A 104 -23.31 3.57 1.40
C VAL A 104 -22.70 2.31 2.01
N GLY A 105 -21.38 2.32 2.20
CA GLY A 105 -20.62 1.20 2.76
C GLY A 105 -20.31 0.05 1.79
N LYS A 106 -20.89 0.08 0.57
CA LYS A 106 -20.64 -0.96 -0.44
C LYS A 106 -19.98 -0.43 -1.71
N HIS A 107 -20.36 0.79 -2.11
CA HIS A 107 -19.92 1.33 -3.39
C HIS A 107 -19.32 2.73 -3.25
N GLY A 108 -18.29 2.99 -4.04
CA GLY A 108 -17.88 4.31 -4.47
C GLY A 108 -18.25 4.53 -5.94
N VAL A 109 -18.14 5.77 -6.42
CA VAL A 109 -18.26 6.10 -7.83
C VAL A 109 -16.91 6.55 -8.36
N PHE A 110 -16.37 5.81 -9.31
CA PHE A 110 -15.22 6.26 -10.07
C PHE A 110 -15.67 7.25 -11.14
N ASN A 111 -15.16 8.46 -11.04
CA ASN A 111 -15.39 9.54 -11.99
C ASN A 111 -14.15 9.65 -12.90
N SER A 112 -14.34 9.38 -14.20
CA SER A 112 -13.35 9.75 -15.20
C SER A 112 -13.30 11.26 -15.36
N LYS A 113 -12.24 11.77 -15.99
CA LYS A 113 -12.16 13.21 -16.32
C LYS A 113 -13.40 13.67 -17.10
N GLY A 114 -13.80 14.92 -16.87
CA GLY A 114 -14.89 15.55 -17.62
C GLY A 114 -16.04 16.03 -16.74
N HIS A 115 -17.23 16.05 -17.32
CA HIS A 115 -18.42 16.61 -16.68
C HIS A 115 -19.06 15.62 -15.71
N ARG A 116 -19.36 16.13 -14.51
CA ARG A 116 -20.11 15.43 -13.47
C ARG A 116 -21.25 16.30 -12.97
N HIS A 117 -22.42 15.70 -12.84
CA HIS A 117 -23.56 16.27 -12.17
C HIS A 117 -23.91 15.39 -10.98
N THR A 118 -24.07 15.97 -9.81
CA THR A 118 -24.36 15.23 -8.57
C THR A 118 -25.50 15.90 -7.85
N GLU A 119 -26.47 15.12 -7.44
CA GLU A 119 -27.57 15.53 -6.56
C GLU A 119 -27.52 14.66 -5.31
N GLY A 120 -27.85 15.25 -4.18
CA GLY A 120 -27.88 14.48 -2.94
C GLY A 120 -28.68 15.16 -1.85
N GLU A 121 -29.34 14.33 -1.07
CA GLU A 121 -29.88 14.67 0.24
C GLU A 121 -28.76 15.13 1.17
N ALA A 122 -29.04 15.33 2.46
CA ALA A 122 -27.99 15.62 3.45
C ALA A 122 -26.95 14.49 3.48
N GLN A 123 -25.75 14.76 2.96
CA GLN A 123 -24.76 13.73 2.66
C GLN A 123 -23.41 13.98 3.32
N SER A 124 -22.68 12.92 3.52
CA SER A 124 -21.27 12.93 3.89
C SER A 124 -20.50 11.98 2.99
N CYS A 125 -19.44 12.46 2.35
CA CYS A 125 -18.61 11.64 1.47
C CYS A 125 -17.12 11.99 1.57
N ILE A 126 -16.28 11.07 1.10
CA ILE A 126 -14.87 11.32 0.79
C ILE A 126 -14.72 11.34 -0.73
N LEU A 127 -13.99 12.33 -1.20
CA LEU A 127 -13.47 12.37 -2.57
C LEU A 127 -11.98 12.04 -2.52
N LEU A 128 -11.62 10.94 -3.12
CA LEU A 128 -10.24 10.50 -3.31
C LEU A 128 -9.84 10.91 -4.74
N SER A 129 -9.02 11.95 -4.87
CA SER A 129 -8.58 12.50 -6.17
C SER A 129 -7.10 12.20 -6.39
N VAL A 130 -6.76 11.73 -7.59
CA VAL A 130 -5.38 11.39 -7.97
C VAL A 130 -5.08 11.97 -9.36
N THR A 131 -3.94 12.66 -9.49
CA THR A 131 -3.50 13.23 -10.75
C THR A 131 -3.10 12.14 -11.75
N GLU A 132 -3.16 12.44 -13.05
CA GLU A 132 -2.77 11.49 -14.09
C GLU A 132 -1.32 11.03 -13.94
N HIS A 133 -0.41 11.95 -13.62
CA HIS A 133 1.00 11.63 -13.39
C HIS A 133 1.19 10.59 -12.27
N GLN A 134 0.51 10.77 -11.14
CA GLN A 134 0.58 9.84 -10.01
C GLN A 134 -0.04 8.48 -10.35
N ILE A 135 -1.15 8.48 -11.11
CA ILE A 135 -1.76 7.23 -11.62
C ILE A 135 -0.79 6.48 -12.52
N GLU A 136 -0.09 7.18 -13.43
CA GLU A 136 0.89 6.57 -14.32
C GLU A 136 2.03 5.92 -13.55
N ASN A 137 2.61 6.65 -12.61
CA ASN A 137 3.73 6.13 -11.81
C ASN A 137 3.29 4.93 -10.97
N THR A 138 2.24 5.07 -10.18
CA THR A 138 1.75 4.01 -9.29
C THR A 138 1.20 2.82 -10.09
N GLY A 139 0.44 3.09 -11.15
CA GLY A 139 -0.15 2.05 -12.00
C GLY A 139 0.91 1.20 -12.69
N ARG A 140 1.96 1.81 -13.25
CA ARG A 140 3.08 1.05 -13.85
C ARG A 140 3.80 0.18 -12.84
N VAL A 141 4.07 0.71 -11.65
CA VAL A 141 4.74 -0.04 -10.58
C VAL A 141 3.88 -1.23 -10.11
N MET A 142 2.57 -1.03 -9.96
CA MET A 142 1.68 -2.04 -9.38
C MET A 142 1.11 -3.03 -10.40
N LEU A 143 0.85 -2.58 -11.65
CA LEU A 143 0.12 -3.33 -12.68
C LEU A 143 0.92 -3.53 -13.98
N GLY A 144 2.15 -2.98 -14.06
CA GLY A 144 2.97 -3.02 -15.27
C GLY A 144 2.45 -2.13 -16.39
N GLU A 145 2.96 -2.32 -17.61
CA GLU A 145 2.66 -1.47 -18.77
C GLU A 145 1.18 -1.46 -19.21
N HIS A 146 0.42 -2.47 -18.82
CA HIS A 146 -1.00 -2.60 -19.16
C HIS A 146 -1.95 -1.91 -18.17
N TYR A 147 -1.45 -1.11 -17.23
CA TYR A 147 -2.24 -0.49 -16.16
C TYR A 147 -3.48 0.28 -16.68
N ARG A 148 -3.37 1.02 -17.79
CA ARG A 148 -4.50 1.79 -18.33
C ARG A 148 -5.67 0.90 -18.76
N SER A 149 -5.39 -0.22 -19.42
CA SER A 149 -6.43 -1.18 -19.85
C SER A 149 -7.04 -1.92 -18.66
N LEU A 150 -6.24 -2.25 -17.65
CA LEU A 150 -6.69 -2.91 -16.43
C LEU A 150 -7.56 -1.98 -15.56
N MET A 151 -7.18 -0.72 -15.43
CA MET A 151 -7.91 0.28 -14.65
C MET A 151 -9.10 0.90 -15.39
N GLN A 152 -9.19 0.81 -16.71
CA GLN A 152 -10.26 1.36 -17.55
C GLN A 152 -10.61 2.82 -17.18
N LEU A 153 -9.60 3.70 -17.22
CA LEU A 153 -9.69 5.09 -16.74
C LEU A 153 -10.68 5.96 -17.53
N ASP A 154 -11.06 5.55 -18.73
CA ASP A 154 -12.05 6.20 -19.58
C ASP A 154 -13.51 5.87 -19.21
N ARG A 155 -13.73 4.92 -18.31
CA ARG A 155 -15.06 4.37 -18.00
C ARG A 155 -15.50 4.68 -16.58
N PRO A 156 -16.38 5.68 -16.37
CA PRO A 156 -16.99 5.90 -15.07
C PRO A 156 -17.87 4.69 -14.70
N ARG A 157 -17.79 4.28 -13.41
CA ARG A 157 -18.48 3.10 -12.88
C ARG A 157 -18.62 3.13 -11.36
N LEU A 158 -19.48 2.29 -10.83
CA LEU A 158 -19.42 1.91 -9.43
C LEU A 158 -18.15 1.10 -9.18
N VAL A 159 -17.49 1.36 -8.06
CA VAL A 159 -16.37 0.57 -7.53
C VAL A 159 -16.79 0.00 -6.18
N GLU A 160 -16.53 -1.28 -5.96
CA GLU A 160 -16.84 -1.91 -4.68
C GLU A 160 -15.85 -1.46 -3.61
N THR A 161 -16.35 -1.11 -2.43
CA THR A 161 -15.52 -0.78 -1.27
C THR A 161 -15.16 -2.00 -0.43
N GLN A 162 -15.85 -3.13 -0.66
CA GLN A 162 -15.56 -4.41 -0.03
C GLN A 162 -15.49 -5.50 -1.09
N ILE A 163 -14.35 -6.16 -1.23
CA ILE A 163 -14.14 -7.22 -2.20
C ILE A 163 -13.47 -8.41 -1.50
N HIS A 164 -14.14 -9.56 -1.46
CA HIS A 164 -13.72 -10.74 -0.72
C HIS A 164 -13.48 -10.41 0.78
N LYS A 165 -12.21 -10.50 1.22
CA LYS A 165 -11.81 -10.20 2.60
C LYS A 165 -11.15 -8.83 2.75
N VAL A 166 -11.10 -8.04 1.68
CA VAL A 166 -10.49 -6.71 1.67
C VAL A 166 -11.58 -5.66 1.81
N ASP A 167 -11.47 -4.84 2.83
CA ASP A 167 -12.35 -3.69 3.09
C ASP A 167 -11.57 -2.39 2.85
N PHE A 168 -11.67 -1.87 1.64
CA PHE A 168 -11.04 -0.60 1.23
C PHE A 168 -11.62 0.60 2.00
N GLY A 169 -12.89 0.53 2.40
CA GLY A 169 -13.53 1.54 3.24
C GLY A 169 -12.86 1.66 4.60
N SER A 170 -12.59 0.53 5.26
CA SER A 170 -11.85 0.48 6.52
C SER A 170 -10.41 0.98 6.37
N VAL A 171 -9.71 0.62 5.28
CA VAL A 171 -8.35 1.13 5.01
C VAL A 171 -8.36 2.66 4.87
N LEU A 172 -9.31 3.19 4.10
CA LEU A 172 -9.48 4.64 3.95
C LEU A 172 -9.82 5.32 5.28
N GLY A 173 -10.66 4.71 6.11
CA GLY A 173 -10.99 5.19 7.45
C GLY A 173 -9.76 5.27 8.37
N GLN A 174 -8.84 4.32 8.28
CA GLN A 174 -7.57 4.36 9.02
C GLN A 174 -6.66 5.50 8.52
N MET A 175 -6.60 5.75 7.22
CA MET A 175 -5.87 6.91 6.66
C MET A 175 -6.46 8.23 7.15
N CYS A 176 -7.78 8.35 7.19
CA CYS A 176 -8.47 9.52 7.75
C CYS A 176 -8.15 9.72 9.23
N SER A 177 -8.13 8.64 10.01
CA SER A 177 -7.76 8.67 11.43
C SER A 177 -6.30 9.11 11.62
N LEU A 178 -5.40 8.66 10.74
CA LEU A 178 -4.00 9.08 10.77
C LEU A 178 -3.86 10.60 10.51
N ILE A 179 -4.61 11.13 9.54
CA ILE A 179 -4.64 12.59 9.26
C ILE A 179 -5.10 13.36 10.50
N ASP A 180 -6.09 12.86 11.22
CA ASP A 180 -6.60 13.52 12.42
C ASP A 180 -5.63 13.44 13.61
N GLN A 181 -5.00 12.29 13.81
CA GLN A 181 -4.00 12.09 14.88
C GLN A 181 -2.78 13.00 14.73
N PHE A 182 -2.32 13.22 13.51
CA PHE A 182 -1.23 14.15 13.21
C PHE A 182 -1.71 15.59 12.97
N HIS A 183 -2.96 15.91 13.30
CA HIS A 183 -3.53 17.25 13.14
C HIS A 183 -3.34 17.83 11.71
N GLY A 184 -3.20 16.96 10.72
CA GLY A 184 -2.94 17.31 9.33
C GLY A 184 -1.54 17.87 9.06
N ASP A 185 -0.58 17.64 9.95
CA ASP A 185 0.83 17.98 9.71
C ASP A 185 1.36 17.20 8.51
N GLN A 186 1.59 17.91 7.42
CA GLN A 186 1.99 17.30 6.14
C GLN A 186 3.38 16.66 6.21
N THR A 187 4.28 17.18 7.04
CA THR A 187 5.64 16.63 7.17
C THR A 187 5.59 15.25 7.81
N LEU A 188 4.84 15.12 8.91
CA LEU A 188 4.63 13.84 9.56
C LEU A 188 3.90 12.85 8.66
N LEU A 189 2.81 13.27 8.01
CA LEU A 189 2.03 12.40 7.13
C LEU A 189 2.83 11.90 5.91
N ARG A 190 3.70 12.73 5.33
CA ARG A 190 4.64 12.31 4.27
C ARG A 190 5.67 11.31 4.78
N SER A 191 6.15 11.45 6.02
CA SER A 191 7.07 10.48 6.63
C SER A 191 6.44 9.08 6.79
N PHE A 192 5.11 8.99 6.81
CA PHE A 192 4.35 7.73 6.76
C PHE A 192 3.99 7.29 5.33
N ASN A 193 4.56 7.93 4.30
CA ASN A 193 4.26 7.67 2.89
C ASN A 193 2.74 7.71 2.57
N LEU A 194 1.99 8.62 3.22
CA LEU A 194 0.55 8.66 3.08
C LEU A 194 0.12 8.91 1.62
N ASP A 195 0.85 9.73 0.88
CA ASP A 195 0.57 10.02 -0.53
C ASP A 195 0.65 8.76 -1.40
N ASP A 196 1.72 7.97 -1.23
CA ASP A 196 1.89 6.70 -1.95
C ASP A 196 0.81 5.69 -1.56
N ASN A 197 0.47 5.59 -0.27
CA ASN A 197 -0.59 4.71 0.21
C ASN A 197 -1.97 5.07 -0.36
N ILE A 198 -2.28 6.37 -0.47
CA ILE A 198 -3.52 6.86 -1.09
C ILE A 198 -3.56 6.50 -2.58
N ALA A 199 -2.46 6.75 -3.31
CA ALA A 199 -2.37 6.41 -4.73
C ALA A 199 -2.48 4.90 -4.97
N ARG A 200 -1.87 4.07 -4.14
CA ARG A 200 -2.00 2.61 -4.19
C ARG A 200 -3.41 2.13 -3.92
N LEU A 201 -4.07 2.69 -2.89
CA LEU A 201 -5.47 2.40 -2.60
C LEU A 201 -6.37 2.69 -3.82
N PHE A 202 -6.16 3.85 -4.46
CA PHE A 202 -6.89 4.22 -5.67
C PHE A 202 -6.71 3.20 -6.80
N VAL A 203 -5.46 2.78 -7.08
CA VAL A 203 -5.15 1.77 -8.10
C VAL A 203 -5.78 0.42 -7.75
N MET A 204 -5.70 -0.01 -6.49
CA MET A 204 -6.29 -1.27 -6.03
C MET A 204 -7.82 -1.27 -6.16
N MET A 205 -8.49 -0.17 -5.85
CA MET A 205 -9.95 -0.05 -6.01
C MET A 205 -10.40 -0.09 -7.47
N LEU A 206 -9.56 0.36 -8.41
CA LEU A 206 -9.90 0.35 -9.84
C LEU A 206 -9.61 -0.97 -10.55
N ALA A 207 -8.67 -1.76 -10.05
CA ALA A 207 -8.28 -3.05 -10.62
C ALA A 207 -8.12 -4.15 -9.56
N PRO A 208 -9.11 -4.38 -8.68
CA PRO A 208 -8.98 -5.25 -7.51
C PRO A 208 -8.67 -6.71 -7.88
N GLU A 209 -9.24 -7.20 -8.97
CA GLU A 209 -9.03 -8.57 -9.46
C GLU A 209 -7.54 -8.91 -9.71
N GLN A 210 -6.75 -7.92 -10.11
CA GLN A 210 -5.33 -8.13 -10.35
C GLN A 210 -4.57 -8.45 -9.06
N PHE A 211 -4.98 -7.82 -7.95
CA PHE A 211 -4.35 -8.02 -6.65
C PHE A 211 -4.88 -9.26 -5.93
N ILE A 212 -6.16 -9.59 -6.12
CA ILE A 212 -6.77 -10.79 -5.53
C ILE A 212 -6.20 -12.03 -6.20
N LYS A 213 -6.18 -12.09 -7.55
CA LYS A 213 -5.58 -13.19 -8.32
C LYS A 213 -4.09 -13.33 -8.07
N ALA A 214 -3.35 -12.22 -7.99
CA ALA A 214 -1.95 -12.24 -7.64
C ALA A 214 -1.75 -12.83 -6.24
N SER A 215 -2.57 -12.47 -5.25
CA SER A 215 -2.48 -13.05 -3.91
C SER A 215 -2.82 -14.55 -3.86
N GLU A 216 -3.58 -15.07 -4.81
CA GLU A 216 -3.92 -16.50 -4.94
C GLU A 216 -2.88 -17.27 -5.77
N ASN A 217 -2.41 -16.71 -6.89
CA ASN A 217 -1.45 -17.33 -7.81
C ASN A 217 0.02 -17.05 -7.46
N ASP A 218 0.33 -15.94 -6.80
CA ASP A 218 1.70 -15.52 -6.45
C ASP A 218 2.26 -16.27 -5.23
N ARG A 219 1.46 -17.13 -4.61
CA ARG A 219 1.98 -17.97 -3.53
C ARG A 219 3.05 -18.95 -4.00
N ASP A 220 3.15 -19.28 -5.27
CA ASP A 220 4.04 -20.32 -5.77
C ASP A 220 5.13 -19.88 -6.76
N SER A 221 4.94 -18.86 -7.59
CA SER A 221 5.93 -18.53 -8.63
C SER A 221 6.83 -17.33 -8.34
N VAL A 222 6.31 -16.23 -7.83
CA VAL A 222 7.13 -15.03 -7.51
C VAL A 222 7.90 -15.26 -6.21
N GLY A 223 7.27 -15.87 -5.21
CA GLY A 223 7.94 -16.25 -3.98
C GLY A 223 9.15 -17.12 -4.27
N ARG A 224 9.05 -18.10 -5.17
CA ARG A 224 10.15 -18.99 -5.54
C ARG A 224 11.32 -18.25 -6.16
N LYS A 225 11.10 -17.39 -7.17
CA LYS A 225 12.17 -16.62 -7.83
C LYS A 225 12.89 -15.69 -6.86
N VAL A 226 12.15 -15.01 -5.98
CA VAL A 226 12.74 -14.13 -4.96
C VAL A 226 13.58 -14.94 -3.98
N ILE A 227 13.12 -16.11 -3.56
CA ILE A 227 13.88 -17.00 -2.67
C ILE A 227 15.12 -17.55 -3.38
N ASP A 228 15.03 -17.95 -4.64
CA ASP A 228 16.17 -18.42 -5.43
C ASP A 228 17.25 -17.31 -5.54
N HIS A 229 16.87 -16.05 -5.84
CA HIS A 229 17.81 -14.91 -5.84
C HIS A 229 18.43 -14.64 -4.48
N LEU A 230 17.66 -14.79 -3.38
CA LEU A 230 18.22 -14.67 -2.03
C LEU A 230 19.23 -15.80 -1.73
N CYS A 231 18.95 -17.01 -2.16
CA CYS A 231 19.87 -18.14 -2.03
C CYS A 231 21.18 -17.90 -2.78
N ASP A 232 21.10 -17.40 -4.02
CA ASP A 232 22.27 -17.00 -4.82
C ASP A 232 23.09 -15.91 -4.11
N PHE A 233 22.41 -14.87 -3.60
CA PHE A 233 23.07 -13.83 -2.82
C PHE A 233 23.76 -14.37 -1.57
N ILE A 234 23.09 -15.23 -0.79
CA ILE A 234 23.64 -15.83 0.42
C ILE A 234 24.89 -16.64 0.09
N VAL A 235 24.82 -17.48 -0.93
CA VAL A 235 25.96 -18.33 -1.34
C VAL A 235 27.15 -17.49 -1.82
N ALA A 236 26.89 -16.37 -2.51
CA ALA A 236 27.94 -15.47 -2.97
C ALA A 236 28.58 -14.63 -1.84
N ASN A 237 27.93 -14.50 -0.67
CA ASN A 237 28.36 -13.60 0.42
C ASN A 237 28.49 -14.33 1.77
N LEU A 238 28.86 -15.62 1.77
CA LEU A 238 28.92 -16.41 3.00
C LEU A 238 29.95 -15.90 4.02
N ASP A 239 30.97 -15.22 3.59
CA ASP A 239 32.05 -14.60 4.40
C ASP A 239 31.57 -13.30 5.09
N SER A 240 30.51 -12.68 4.59
CA SER A 240 30.01 -11.40 5.04
C SER A 240 28.95 -11.53 6.14
N GLN A 241 28.66 -10.42 6.83
CA GLN A 241 27.59 -10.39 7.84
C GLN A 241 26.21 -10.36 7.16
N ILE A 242 25.55 -11.52 7.09
CA ILE A 242 24.18 -11.65 6.61
C ILE A 242 23.24 -11.63 7.80
N THR A 243 22.30 -10.66 7.82
CA THR A 243 21.25 -10.55 8.85
C THR A 243 19.88 -10.77 8.23
N LEU A 244 18.87 -11.03 9.06
CA LEU A 244 17.49 -11.14 8.60
C LEU A 244 17.04 -9.81 7.94
N THR A 245 17.42 -8.67 8.49
CA THR A 245 17.16 -7.33 7.91
C THR A 245 17.79 -7.17 6.53
N THR A 246 19.00 -7.70 6.32
CA THR A 246 19.62 -7.71 4.99
C THR A 246 18.75 -8.48 3.98
N LEU A 247 18.23 -9.63 4.39
CA LEU A 247 17.38 -10.45 3.52
C LEU A 247 16.01 -9.80 3.27
N GLU A 248 15.43 -9.13 4.27
CA GLU A 248 14.21 -8.33 4.11
C GLU A 248 14.40 -7.19 3.10
N THR A 249 15.47 -6.43 3.23
CA THR A 249 15.80 -5.32 2.33
C THR A 249 15.98 -5.77 0.87
N LEU A 250 16.70 -6.88 0.68
CA LEU A 250 16.98 -7.40 -0.67
C LEU A 250 15.75 -8.01 -1.34
N SER A 251 14.90 -8.66 -0.57
CA SER A 251 13.72 -9.36 -1.11
C SER A 251 12.48 -8.49 -1.21
N GLY A 252 12.41 -7.40 -0.44
CA GLY A 252 11.16 -6.65 -0.22
C GLY A 252 10.10 -7.43 0.59
N LEU A 253 10.46 -8.59 1.16
CA LEU A 253 9.55 -9.44 1.93
C LEU A 253 9.75 -9.19 3.43
N SER A 254 8.67 -9.26 4.21
CA SER A 254 8.77 -9.21 5.67
C SER A 254 9.44 -10.48 6.23
N SER A 255 10.05 -10.39 7.43
CA SER A 255 10.64 -11.54 8.15
C SER A 255 9.67 -12.71 8.29
N ARG A 256 8.40 -12.44 8.56
CA ARG A 256 7.36 -13.48 8.63
C ARG A 256 7.18 -14.21 7.30
N THR A 257 7.15 -13.48 6.20
CA THR A 257 7.03 -14.06 4.86
C THR A 257 8.27 -14.85 4.50
N LEU A 258 9.47 -14.31 4.75
CA LEU A 258 10.73 -15.01 4.54
C LEU A 258 10.79 -16.32 5.32
N GLN A 259 10.45 -16.31 6.61
CA GLN A 259 10.41 -17.53 7.43
C GLN A 259 9.47 -18.58 6.86
N LYS A 260 8.27 -18.16 6.42
CA LYS A 260 7.28 -19.06 5.82
C LYS A 260 7.79 -19.67 4.51
N GLU A 261 8.37 -18.87 3.62
CA GLU A 261 8.87 -19.36 2.32
C GLU A 261 10.10 -20.27 2.50
N PHE A 262 11.05 -19.92 3.38
CA PHE A 262 12.18 -20.79 3.69
C PHE A 262 11.73 -22.10 4.34
N GLN A 263 10.75 -22.06 5.24
CA GLN A 263 10.17 -23.26 5.83
C GLN A 263 9.52 -24.15 4.77
N LYS A 264 8.81 -23.54 3.79
CA LYS A 264 8.16 -24.24 2.68
C LYS A 264 9.15 -24.94 1.77
N TYR A 265 10.25 -24.26 1.38
CA TYR A 265 11.18 -24.77 0.36
C TYR A 265 12.35 -25.56 0.94
N PHE A 266 12.80 -25.23 2.14
CA PHE A 266 14.01 -25.78 2.75
C PHE A 266 13.79 -26.43 4.12
N SER A 267 12.56 -26.41 4.64
CA SER A 267 12.19 -26.95 5.95
C SER A 267 13.00 -26.36 7.12
N CYS A 268 13.49 -25.13 6.98
CA CYS A 268 14.26 -24.42 7.99
C CYS A 268 14.02 -22.91 7.90
N SER A 269 14.48 -22.15 8.90
CA SER A 269 14.44 -20.68 8.86
C SER A 269 15.52 -20.11 7.93
N PRO A 270 15.41 -18.84 7.45
CA PRO A 270 16.43 -18.21 6.62
C PRO A 270 17.83 -18.26 7.25
N MET A 271 17.94 -17.92 8.53
CA MET A 271 19.25 -17.91 9.23
C MET A 271 19.79 -19.29 9.49
N GLN A 272 18.93 -20.30 9.65
CA GLN A 272 19.38 -21.71 9.69
C GLN A 272 19.91 -22.15 8.33
N TRP A 273 19.31 -21.73 7.25
CA TRP A 273 19.79 -22.01 5.91
C TRP A 273 21.17 -21.37 5.64
N VAL A 274 21.35 -20.07 5.99
CA VAL A 274 22.67 -19.41 5.93
C VAL A 274 23.72 -20.21 6.70
N LYS A 275 23.40 -20.62 7.93
CA LYS A 275 24.30 -21.46 8.75
C LYS A 275 24.66 -22.75 8.06
N GLN A 276 23.70 -23.46 7.48
CA GLN A 276 23.96 -24.73 6.76
C GLN A 276 24.86 -24.52 5.55
N GLN A 277 24.63 -23.44 4.76
CA GLN A 277 25.47 -23.13 3.60
C GLN A 277 26.92 -22.83 4.02
N ARG A 278 27.11 -22.04 5.08
CA ARG A 278 28.46 -21.78 5.65
C ARG A 278 29.19 -23.07 6.07
N LEU A 279 28.50 -23.96 6.74
CA LEU A 279 29.09 -25.23 7.19
C LEU A 279 29.37 -26.17 6.01
N THR A 280 28.51 -26.22 5.01
CA THR A 280 28.71 -26.97 3.78
C THR A 280 29.93 -26.46 3.02
N ARG A 281 30.06 -25.16 2.85
CA ARG A 281 31.23 -24.52 2.23
C ARG A 281 32.51 -24.79 3.01
N ALA A 282 32.47 -24.74 4.34
CA ALA A 282 33.61 -25.08 5.18
C ALA A 282 34.04 -26.50 5.01
N LYS A 283 33.10 -27.46 4.90
CA LYS A 283 33.40 -28.87 4.65
C LYS A 283 34.10 -29.08 3.30
N GLU A 284 33.63 -28.41 2.25
CA GLU A 284 34.28 -28.46 0.93
C GLU A 284 35.71 -27.94 1.00
N LEU A 285 35.93 -26.79 1.66
CA LEU A 285 37.27 -26.21 1.83
C LEU A 285 38.20 -27.14 2.67
N LEU A 286 37.66 -27.72 3.74
CA LEU A 286 38.44 -28.67 4.56
C LEU A 286 38.85 -29.93 3.80
N LEU A 287 37.96 -30.44 2.92
CA LEU A 287 38.26 -31.64 2.11
C LEU A 287 39.26 -31.34 0.99
N ASN A 288 39.34 -30.09 0.51
CA ASN A 288 40.25 -29.64 -0.55
C ASN A 288 41.38 -28.75 -0.01
N ALA A 289 41.67 -28.83 1.30
CA ALA A 289 42.66 -27.98 1.96
C ALA A 289 44.06 -28.19 1.41
N VAL A 290 44.75 -27.09 1.12
CA VAL A 290 46.15 -27.09 0.67
C VAL A 290 47.11 -26.81 1.82
N SER A 291 48.43 -26.93 1.54
CA SER A 291 49.46 -26.62 2.54
C SER A 291 49.34 -25.13 2.98
N GLY A 292 49.21 -24.92 4.29
CA GLY A 292 49.00 -23.59 4.87
C GLY A 292 47.55 -23.32 5.34
N ASP A 293 46.56 -24.06 4.86
CA ASP A 293 45.19 -23.90 5.34
C ASP A 293 45.05 -24.37 6.79
N THR A 294 44.38 -23.57 7.58
CA THR A 294 44.01 -23.85 8.97
C THR A 294 42.49 -23.90 9.15
N ILE A 295 42.05 -24.58 10.19
CA ILE A 295 40.65 -24.62 10.55
C ILE A 295 40.13 -23.17 10.81
N ALA A 296 40.95 -22.34 11.43
CA ALA A 296 40.61 -20.95 11.74
C ALA A 296 40.48 -20.10 10.46
N SER A 297 41.40 -20.24 9.49
CA SER A 297 41.32 -19.53 8.22
C SER A 297 40.09 -19.96 7.42
N ILE A 298 39.78 -21.21 7.34
CA ILE A 298 38.60 -21.74 6.65
C ILE A 298 37.30 -21.28 7.32
N ALA A 299 37.24 -21.36 8.66
CA ALA A 299 36.07 -20.87 9.39
C ALA A 299 35.82 -19.35 9.17
N SER A 300 36.89 -18.54 9.18
CA SER A 300 36.79 -17.09 8.87
C SER A 300 36.28 -16.83 7.45
N HIS A 301 36.78 -17.56 6.43
CA HIS A 301 36.31 -17.46 5.06
C HIS A 301 34.84 -17.89 4.87
N CYS A 302 34.31 -18.64 5.86
CA CYS A 302 32.90 -19.00 5.89
C CYS A 302 32.06 -18.13 6.85
N GLY A 303 32.55 -16.95 7.24
CA GLY A 303 31.84 -15.97 8.05
C GLY A 303 31.71 -16.31 9.53
N TYR A 304 32.62 -17.13 10.09
CA TYR A 304 32.68 -17.43 11.51
C TYR A 304 33.79 -16.64 12.20
N SER A 305 33.40 -15.79 13.16
CA SER A 305 34.32 -15.11 14.08
C SER A 305 34.60 -15.92 15.36
N ASN A 306 33.66 -16.81 15.73
CA ASN A 306 33.81 -17.71 16.91
C ASN A 306 34.07 -19.15 16.47
N PHE A 307 35.33 -19.58 16.62
CA PHE A 307 35.79 -20.92 16.17
C PHE A 307 35.27 -22.06 17.04
N SER A 308 35.02 -21.82 18.32
CA SER A 308 34.40 -22.81 19.21
C SER A 308 32.98 -23.13 18.78
N GLU A 309 32.23 -22.10 18.49
CA GLU A 309 30.86 -22.20 17.97
C GLU A 309 30.83 -22.87 16.58
N PHE A 310 31.78 -22.52 15.69
CA PHE A 310 31.94 -23.18 14.41
C PHE A 310 32.16 -24.69 14.59
N SER A 311 33.11 -25.10 15.44
CA SER A 311 33.44 -26.50 15.67
C SER A 311 32.28 -27.30 16.24
N ARG A 312 31.53 -26.71 17.18
CA ARG A 312 30.31 -27.27 17.75
C ARG A 312 29.26 -27.51 16.68
N GLN A 313 28.92 -26.45 15.89
CA GLN A 313 27.92 -26.52 14.84
C GLN A 313 28.30 -27.46 13.70
N TYR A 314 29.57 -27.49 13.32
CA TYR A 314 30.08 -28.40 12.32
C TYR A 314 29.92 -29.89 12.75
N ARG A 315 30.26 -30.21 14.01
CA ARG A 315 30.05 -31.55 14.59
C ARG A 315 28.56 -31.91 14.66
N GLU A 316 27.72 -30.97 15.06
CA GLU A 316 26.26 -31.19 15.09
C GLU A 316 25.70 -31.55 13.70
N LEU A 317 26.17 -30.89 12.64
CA LEU A 317 25.69 -31.13 11.29
C LEU A 317 26.28 -32.35 10.62
N PHE A 318 27.61 -32.60 10.81
CA PHE A 318 28.35 -33.64 10.06
C PHE A 318 28.77 -34.84 10.90
N GLY A 319 28.56 -34.85 12.19
CA GLY A 319 28.89 -35.92 13.11
C GLY A 319 30.38 -36.06 13.44
N VAL A 320 31.25 -35.23 12.83
CA VAL A 320 32.70 -35.25 13.00
C VAL A 320 33.24 -33.85 13.26
N LEU A 321 34.43 -33.75 13.86
CA LEU A 321 35.08 -32.47 14.06
C LEU A 321 35.71 -31.92 12.76
N PRO A 322 35.83 -30.58 12.59
CA PRO A 322 36.56 -29.99 11.47
C PRO A 322 38.00 -30.49 11.35
N SER A 323 38.68 -30.74 12.50
CA SER A 323 40.04 -31.29 12.56
C SER A 323 40.14 -32.68 12.00
N GLU A 324 39.13 -33.52 12.21
CA GLU A 324 39.10 -34.89 11.66
C GLU A 324 38.90 -34.86 10.15
N THR A 325 38.07 -33.94 9.63
CA THR A 325 37.87 -33.74 8.20
C THR A 325 39.17 -33.25 7.54
N LEU A 326 39.84 -32.25 8.12
CA LEU A 326 41.13 -31.75 7.62
C LEU A 326 42.24 -32.82 7.64
N LYS A 327 42.30 -33.62 8.69
CA LYS A 327 43.30 -34.70 8.78
C LYS A 327 43.07 -35.75 7.69
N LYS A 328 41.82 -36.09 7.39
CA LYS A 328 41.49 -37.04 6.31
C LYS A 328 41.89 -36.52 4.92
N SER A 329 41.78 -35.21 4.66
CA SER A 329 42.20 -34.63 3.38
C SER A 329 43.72 -34.63 3.19
N ARG A 330 44.50 -34.40 4.27
CA ARG A 330 45.98 -34.38 4.23
C ARG A 330 46.64 -35.78 4.13
N ASN A 331 45.88 -36.81 4.42
CA ASN A 331 46.35 -38.21 4.32
C ASN A 331 45.94 -38.87 2.99
N ARG A 332 45.35 -38.13 2.07
CA ARG A 332 45.09 -38.50 0.69
C ARG A 332 46.18 -37.98 -0.24
#